data_02b851a417d0175344c3bfee2f197b6d
#
_entry.id   02b851a417d0175344c3bfee2f197b6d
#
_cell.length_a   1.000
_cell.length_b   1.000
_cell.length_c   1.000
_cell.angle_alpha   90.00
_cell.angle_beta   90.00
_cell.angle_gamma   90.00
#
_symmetry.space_group_name_H-M   'P 1'
#
loop_
_entity.id
_entity.type
_entity.pdbx_description
1 polymer ?
#
loop_
_entity_poly.entity_id
_entity_poly.type
_entity_poly.pdbx_seq_one_letter_code
_entity_poly.pdbx_strand_id
1 'polypeptide(L)'
;MRAGEIVGAMMWDTGGWKLNGENPDIQYIAPKSGALGWIDTFALPAKGRNDAAAYAWINFNMRPEIAAKVAGAAGNFTASKGADQLMDAKLKAQFAKSFPDAAMRNIKWYPAVPPGIEDIEGKVLDRVKAAN
;
A
#
# COMPACT_ATOMS: atom_id res chain seq x y z
N MET A 1 -4.78 -19.42 -3.13
CA MET A 1 -5.90 -18.92 -2.32
C MET A 1 -7.23 -19.09 -3.03
N ARG A 2 -7.49 -18.47 -4.19
CA ARG A 2 -8.76 -18.71 -4.91
C ARG A 2 -9.02 -20.18 -5.22
N ALA A 3 -8.01 -20.90 -5.65
CA ALA A 3 -8.08 -22.34 -5.94
C ALA A 3 -7.93 -23.25 -4.71
N GLY A 4 -7.78 -22.71 -3.50
CA GLY A 4 -7.62 -23.50 -2.27
C GLY A 4 -6.22 -24.06 -2.02
N GLU A 5 -5.29 -23.93 -2.96
CA GLU A 5 -3.94 -24.51 -2.86
C GLU A 5 -3.03 -23.78 -1.86
N ILE A 6 -3.30 -22.50 -1.60
CA ILE A 6 -2.50 -21.65 -0.70
C ILE A 6 -3.40 -21.18 0.44
N VAL A 7 -3.00 -21.49 1.67
CA VAL A 7 -3.71 -21.11 2.89
C VAL A 7 -3.20 -19.83 3.54
N GLY A 8 -2.00 -19.36 3.17
CA GLY A 8 -1.41 -18.11 3.67
C GLY A 8 -0.35 -17.57 2.70
N ALA A 9 -0.29 -16.26 2.53
CA ALA A 9 0.70 -15.59 1.70
C ALA A 9 0.95 -14.16 2.19
N MET A 10 2.15 -13.64 1.94
CA MET A 10 2.44 -12.22 2.06
C MET A 10 1.97 -11.51 0.79
N MET A 11 1.23 -10.40 0.96
CA MET A 11 0.72 -9.62 -0.16
C MET A 11 0.41 -8.19 0.26
N TRP A 12 0.16 -7.34 -0.71
CA TRP A 12 -0.31 -5.98 -0.49
C TRP A 12 -1.73 -5.95 0.06
N ASP A 13 -2.05 -4.94 0.87
CA ASP A 13 -3.36 -4.70 1.45
C ASP A 13 -4.49 -4.66 0.41
N THR A 14 -4.31 -3.89 -0.68
CA THR A 14 -5.27 -3.82 -1.78
C THR A 14 -5.59 -5.18 -2.38
N GLY A 15 -4.58 -6.02 -2.59
CA GLY A 15 -4.75 -7.39 -3.08
C GLY A 15 -5.48 -8.28 -2.08
N GLY A 16 -5.10 -8.18 -0.80
CA GLY A 16 -5.73 -8.91 0.29
C GLY A 16 -7.22 -8.56 0.46
N TRP A 17 -7.54 -7.28 0.39
CA TRP A 17 -8.94 -6.82 0.48
C TRP A 17 -9.78 -7.18 -0.72
N LYS A 18 -9.20 -7.19 -1.92
CA LYS A 18 -9.88 -7.70 -3.11
C LYS A 18 -10.24 -9.18 -2.96
N LEU A 19 -9.31 -10.01 -2.49
CA LEU A 19 -9.57 -11.41 -2.22
C LEU A 19 -10.62 -11.61 -1.12
N ASN A 20 -10.60 -10.82 -0.05
CA ASN A 20 -11.63 -10.83 0.98
C ASN A 20 -13.01 -10.47 0.43
N GLY A 21 -13.09 -9.54 -0.52
CA GLY A 21 -14.34 -9.18 -1.19
C GLY A 21 -14.90 -10.31 -2.07
N GLU A 22 -14.04 -11.15 -2.62
CA GLU A 22 -14.42 -12.33 -3.42
C GLU A 22 -14.77 -13.55 -2.54
N ASN A 23 -14.04 -13.72 -1.43
CA ASN A 23 -14.25 -14.79 -0.45
C ASN A 23 -14.01 -14.25 0.96
N PRO A 24 -15.08 -14.11 1.79
CA PRO A 24 -15.00 -13.59 3.16
C PRO A 24 -14.14 -14.42 4.12
N ASP A 25 -13.87 -15.68 3.81
CA ASP A 25 -12.98 -16.53 4.60
C ASP A 25 -11.50 -16.13 4.47
N ILE A 26 -11.15 -15.44 3.38
CA ILE A 26 -9.81 -14.91 3.19
C ILE A 26 -9.70 -13.57 3.95
N GLN A 27 -8.83 -13.53 4.97
CA GLN A 27 -8.61 -12.33 5.77
C GLN A 27 -7.24 -11.74 5.48
N TYR A 28 -7.18 -10.41 5.32
CA TYR A 28 -5.93 -9.65 5.30
C TYR A 28 -5.69 -9.06 6.68
N ILE A 29 -4.59 -9.43 7.31
CA ILE A 29 -4.26 -9.01 8.67
C ILE A 29 -2.77 -8.67 8.75
N ALA A 30 -2.45 -7.48 9.24
CA ALA A 30 -1.10 -7.12 9.60
C ALA A 30 -0.69 -7.86 10.90
N PRO A 31 0.46 -8.55 10.94
CA PRO A 31 0.90 -9.28 12.12
C PRO A 31 1.22 -8.32 13.26
N LYS A 32 1.04 -8.75 14.52
CA LYS A 32 1.36 -7.95 15.72
C LYS A 32 2.85 -7.59 15.82
N SER A 33 3.73 -8.38 15.21
CA SER A 33 5.16 -8.11 15.10
C SER A 33 5.49 -6.92 14.20
N GLY A 34 4.52 -6.43 13.44
CA GLY A 34 4.61 -5.32 12.50
C GLY A 34 4.42 -5.76 11.05
N ALA A 35 3.91 -4.85 10.26
CA ALA A 35 3.84 -4.98 8.81
C ALA A 35 4.98 -4.18 8.17
N LEU A 36 5.28 -4.47 6.91
CA LEU A 36 6.13 -3.61 6.08
C LEU A 36 5.29 -2.42 5.59
N GLY A 37 5.81 -1.22 5.77
CA GLY A 37 5.14 0.00 5.36
C GLY A 37 5.97 0.82 4.37
N TRP A 38 5.30 1.50 3.46
CA TRP A 38 5.92 2.49 2.56
C TRP A 38 4.94 3.62 2.30
N ILE A 39 5.44 4.67 1.69
CA ILE A 39 4.64 5.84 1.31
C ILE A 39 4.92 6.13 -0.15
N ASP A 40 3.87 6.12 -0.97
CA ASP A 40 3.94 6.62 -2.33
C ASP A 40 3.89 8.15 -2.32
N THR A 41 4.75 8.77 -3.12
CA THR A 41 4.89 10.22 -3.18
C THR A 41 4.82 10.72 -4.61
N PHE A 42 4.37 11.96 -4.78
CA PHE A 42 4.54 12.68 -6.03
C PHE A 42 5.96 13.27 -6.09
N ALA A 43 6.62 13.13 -7.22
CA ALA A 43 7.93 13.72 -7.46
C ALA A 43 7.91 14.56 -8.74
N LEU A 44 8.57 15.72 -8.69
CA LEU A 44 8.74 16.56 -9.86
C LEU A 44 10.11 16.26 -10.48
N PRO A 45 10.18 15.95 -11.80
CA PRO A 45 11.46 15.80 -12.48
C PRO A 45 12.26 17.11 -12.44
N ALA A 46 13.56 17.03 -12.16
CA ALA A 46 14.44 18.22 -12.04
C ALA A 46 14.47 19.10 -13.32
N LYS A 47 14.16 18.53 -14.47
CA LYS A 47 14.10 19.23 -15.77
C LYS A 47 12.66 19.34 -16.29
N GLY A 48 11.66 19.32 -15.40
CA GLY A 48 10.28 19.56 -15.75
C GLY A 48 10.07 20.94 -16.37
N ARG A 49 9.13 21.05 -17.32
CA ARG A 49 8.88 22.31 -18.03
C ARG A 49 7.60 23.01 -17.58
N ASN A 50 6.84 22.39 -16.67
CA ASN A 50 5.53 22.92 -16.25
C ASN A 50 5.27 22.64 -14.77
N ASP A 51 6.10 23.20 -13.92
CA ASP A 51 5.99 23.01 -12.46
C ASP A 51 4.66 23.56 -11.92
N ALA A 52 4.16 24.66 -12.49
CA ALA A 52 2.89 25.24 -12.07
C ALA A 52 1.72 24.26 -12.25
N ALA A 53 1.65 23.57 -13.37
CA ALA A 53 0.61 22.56 -13.61
C ALA A 53 0.82 21.32 -12.71
N ALA A 54 2.07 20.91 -12.49
CA ALA A 54 2.38 19.80 -11.58
C ALA A 54 1.95 20.09 -10.14
N TYR A 55 2.25 21.28 -9.62
CA TYR A 55 1.79 21.70 -8.29
C TYR A 55 0.27 21.84 -8.21
N ALA A 56 -0.36 22.36 -9.26
CA ALA A 56 -1.82 22.43 -9.31
C ALA A 56 -2.46 21.04 -9.25
N TRP A 57 -1.90 20.06 -9.96
CA TRP A 57 -2.30 18.66 -9.92
C TRP A 57 -2.12 18.04 -8.53
N ILE A 58 -0.94 18.20 -7.94
CA ILE A 58 -0.64 17.67 -6.59
C ILE A 58 -1.61 18.29 -5.57
N ASN A 59 -1.75 19.62 -5.57
CA ASN A 59 -2.65 20.34 -4.66
C ASN A 59 -4.11 19.89 -4.84
N PHE A 60 -4.57 19.66 -6.06
CA PHE A 60 -5.90 19.12 -6.32
C PHE A 60 -6.08 17.75 -5.67
N ASN A 61 -5.12 16.82 -5.89
CA ASN A 61 -5.19 15.47 -5.34
C ASN A 61 -5.06 15.41 -3.81
N MET A 62 -4.41 16.40 -3.20
CA MET A 62 -4.25 16.50 -1.75
C MET A 62 -5.46 17.10 -1.04
N ARG A 63 -6.47 17.59 -1.75
CA ARG A 63 -7.73 18.03 -1.12
C ARG A 63 -8.41 16.85 -0.44
N PRO A 64 -8.89 16.98 0.81
CA PRO A 64 -9.44 15.86 1.58
C PRO A 64 -10.54 15.08 0.83
N GLU A 65 -11.46 15.79 0.18
CA GLU A 65 -12.56 15.19 -0.57
C GLU A 65 -12.11 14.45 -1.83
N ILE A 66 -11.03 14.89 -2.47
CA ILE A 66 -10.44 14.23 -3.63
C ILE A 66 -9.62 13.04 -3.18
N ALA A 67 -8.76 13.25 -2.18
CA ALA A 67 -7.90 12.20 -1.61
C ALA A 67 -8.73 11.03 -1.07
N ALA A 68 -9.86 11.28 -0.40
CA ALA A 68 -10.77 10.24 0.06
C ALA A 68 -11.38 9.44 -1.10
N LYS A 69 -11.77 10.11 -2.20
CA LYS A 69 -12.30 9.43 -3.40
C LYS A 69 -11.23 8.58 -4.10
N VAL A 70 -10.01 9.12 -4.24
CA VAL A 70 -8.88 8.39 -4.85
C VAL A 70 -8.54 7.17 -4.00
N ALA A 71 -8.42 7.33 -2.68
CA ALA A 71 -8.15 6.23 -1.76
C ALA A 71 -9.24 5.14 -1.84
N GLY A 72 -10.51 5.54 -1.87
CA GLY A 72 -11.63 4.60 -2.01
C GLY A 72 -11.63 3.83 -3.33
N ALA A 73 -11.32 4.52 -4.44
CA ALA A 73 -11.25 3.89 -5.76
C ALA A 73 -10.04 2.95 -5.92
N ALA A 74 -8.89 3.33 -5.33
CA ALA A 74 -7.68 2.52 -5.35
C ALA A 74 -7.69 1.38 -4.32
N GLY A 75 -8.52 1.47 -3.28
CA GLY A 75 -8.57 0.50 -2.18
C GLY A 75 -7.36 0.61 -1.24
N ASN A 76 -6.74 1.78 -1.13
CA ASN A 76 -5.62 2.05 -0.23
C ASN A 76 -5.87 3.30 0.62
N PHE A 77 -4.86 3.79 1.32
CA PHE A 77 -4.97 4.95 2.21
C PHE A 77 -4.29 6.16 1.63
N THR A 78 -4.58 7.31 2.24
CA THR A 78 -3.98 8.59 1.90
C THR A 78 -3.45 9.27 3.16
N ALA A 79 -2.32 9.97 3.03
CA ALA A 79 -1.76 10.82 4.07
C ALA A 79 -2.38 12.23 4.08
N SER A 80 -3.35 12.52 3.21
CA SER A 80 -4.00 13.82 3.16
C SER A 80 -4.82 14.05 4.42
N LYS A 81 -4.49 15.10 5.17
CA LYS A 81 -5.13 15.45 6.44
C LYS A 81 -6.62 15.69 6.26
N GLY A 82 -7.44 15.02 7.05
CA GLY A 82 -8.91 15.15 7.04
C GLY A 82 -9.62 14.27 6.01
N ALA A 83 -8.89 13.60 5.11
CA ALA A 83 -9.47 12.66 4.16
C ALA A 83 -10.05 11.43 4.88
N ASP A 84 -9.45 11.02 5.98
CA ASP A 84 -9.91 9.92 6.84
C ASP A 84 -11.35 10.09 7.33
N GLN A 85 -11.78 11.33 7.58
CA GLN A 85 -13.15 11.65 8.01
C GLN A 85 -14.16 11.43 6.88
N LEU A 86 -13.74 11.62 5.63
CA LEU A 86 -14.56 11.56 4.42
C LEU A 86 -14.54 10.19 3.74
N MET A 87 -13.70 9.26 4.20
CA MET A 87 -13.64 7.91 3.68
C MET A 87 -14.89 7.10 4.02
N ASP A 88 -15.24 6.15 3.15
CA ASP A 88 -16.33 5.22 3.35
C ASP A 88 -16.18 4.42 4.66
N ALA A 89 -17.30 4.26 5.38
CA ALA A 89 -17.32 3.60 6.68
C ALA A 89 -16.88 2.12 6.60
N LYS A 90 -17.22 1.42 5.51
CA LYS A 90 -16.81 0.04 5.28
C LYS A 90 -15.30 -0.07 5.13
N LEU A 91 -14.70 0.85 4.37
CA LEU A 91 -13.25 0.89 4.17
C LEU A 91 -12.51 1.20 5.49
N LYS A 92 -13.03 2.13 6.30
CA LYS A 92 -12.50 2.41 7.65
C LYS A 92 -12.55 1.18 8.56
N ALA A 93 -13.67 0.49 8.58
CA ALA A 93 -13.84 -0.72 9.40
C ALA A 93 -12.89 -1.85 8.94
N GLN A 94 -12.74 -2.02 7.63
CA GLN A 94 -11.81 -2.98 7.05
C GLN A 94 -10.36 -2.67 7.42
N PHE A 95 -9.97 -1.39 7.38
CA PHE A 95 -8.65 -0.95 7.84
C PHE A 95 -8.43 -1.27 9.33
N ALA A 96 -9.33 -0.85 10.19
CA ALA A 96 -9.20 -1.08 11.63
C ALA A 96 -9.10 -2.58 11.97
N LYS A 97 -9.83 -3.43 11.24
CA LYS A 97 -9.74 -4.89 11.38
C LYS A 97 -8.39 -5.43 10.91
N SER A 98 -7.87 -4.93 9.79
CA SER A 98 -6.64 -5.42 9.16
C SER A 98 -5.37 -4.93 9.86
N PHE A 99 -5.43 -3.75 10.45
CA PHE A 99 -4.28 -3.08 11.09
C PHE A 99 -4.59 -2.76 12.56
N PRO A 100 -4.55 -3.75 13.46
CA PRO A 100 -4.73 -3.49 14.88
C PRO A 100 -3.59 -2.60 15.43
N ASP A 101 -3.87 -1.85 16.49
CA ASP A 101 -2.94 -0.89 17.09
C ASP A 101 -1.53 -1.44 17.35
N ALA A 102 -1.44 -2.72 17.75
CA ALA A 102 -0.14 -3.37 17.97
C ALA A 102 0.67 -3.49 16.69
N ALA A 103 0.03 -3.82 15.56
CA ALA A 103 0.69 -3.88 14.26
C ALA A 103 1.11 -2.48 13.78
N MET A 104 0.23 -1.47 13.97
CA MET A 104 0.53 -0.08 13.60
C MET A 104 1.73 0.49 14.36
N ARG A 105 1.84 0.22 15.68
CA ARG A 105 3.00 0.64 16.47
C ARG A 105 4.31 -0.03 16.07
N ASN A 106 4.23 -1.20 15.45
CA ASN A 106 5.38 -2.02 15.07
C ASN A 106 5.68 -2.00 13.57
N ILE A 107 5.06 -1.09 12.79
CA ILE A 107 5.37 -0.97 11.36
C ILE A 107 6.86 -0.80 11.14
N LYS A 108 7.39 -1.59 10.20
CA LYS A 108 8.77 -1.50 9.72
C LYS A 108 8.76 -0.79 8.38
N TRP A 109 9.22 0.45 8.39
CA TRP A 109 9.33 1.23 7.16
C TRP A 109 10.50 0.74 6.31
N TYR A 110 10.31 0.71 5.00
CA TYR A 110 11.39 0.39 4.09
C TYR A 110 12.55 1.38 4.28
N PRO A 111 13.76 0.88 4.52
CA PRO A 111 14.94 1.75 4.58
C PRO A 111 15.30 2.27 3.18
N ALA A 112 16.17 3.27 3.13
CA ALA A 112 16.80 3.63 1.87
C ALA A 112 17.53 2.41 1.27
N VAL A 113 17.35 2.20 -0.02
CA VAL A 113 17.98 1.08 -0.73
C VAL A 113 19.49 1.33 -0.82
N PRO A 114 20.35 0.47 -0.24
CA PRO A 114 21.78 0.60 -0.38
C PRO A 114 22.21 0.40 -1.83
N PRO A 115 23.22 1.13 -2.33
CA PRO A 115 23.74 0.92 -3.68
C PRO A 115 24.14 -0.54 -3.93
N GLY A 116 23.73 -1.10 -5.06
CA GLY A 116 24.05 -2.47 -5.48
C GLY A 116 23.16 -3.57 -4.91
N ILE A 117 22.19 -3.25 -4.08
CA ILE A 117 21.24 -4.26 -3.56
C ILE A 117 20.40 -4.86 -4.68
N GLU A 118 20.04 -4.08 -5.69
CA GLU A 118 19.24 -4.52 -6.84
C GLU A 118 19.94 -5.66 -7.61
N ASP A 119 21.26 -5.59 -7.74
CA ASP A 119 22.04 -6.66 -8.39
C ASP A 119 22.01 -7.96 -7.58
N ILE A 120 22.03 -7.84 -6.25
CA ILE A 120 21.95 -8.99 -5.35
C ILE A 120 20.55 -9.61 -5.42
N GLU A 121 19.52 -8.79 -5.33
CA GLU A 121 18.12 -9.23 -5.41
C GLU A 121 17.84 -9.89 -6.76
N GLY A 122 18.30 -9.31 -7.87
CA GLY A 122 18.20 -9.89 -9.20
C GLY A 122 18.81 -11.28 -9.28
N LYS A 123 20.05 -11.44 -8.81
CA LYS A 123 20.74 -12.76 -8.79
C LYS A 123 20.03 -13.80 -7.90
N VAL A 124 19.46 -13.37 -6.77
CA VAL A 124 18.67 -14.25 -5.90
C VAL A 124 17.39 -14.68 -6.60
N LEU A 125 16.66 -13.74 -7.21
CA LEU A 125 15.43 -14.00 -7.93
C LEU A 125 15.66 -14.95 -9.12
N ASP A 126 16.73 -14.75 -9.88
CA ASP A 126 17.09 -15.63 -11.01
C ASP A 126 17.38 -17.06 -10.54
N ARG A 127 18.10 -17.20 -9.43
CA ARG A 127 18.34 -18.54 -8.83
C ARG A 127 17.05 -19.21 -8.36
N VAL A 128 16.14 -18.45 -7.74
CA VAL A 128 14.84 -19.00 -7.31
C VAL A 128 14.01 -19.45 -8.51
N LYS A 129 13.98 -18.65 -9.60
CA LYS A 129 13.26 -19.01 -10.83
C LYS A 129 13.86 -20.23 -11.53
N ALA A 130 15.19 -20.38 -11.50
CA ALA A 130 15.87 -21.51 -12.13
C ALA A 130 15.75 -22.80 -11.33
N ALA A 131 15.34 -22.75 -10.07
CA ALA A 131 15.16 -23.92 -9.20
C ALA A 131 13.75 -24.55 -9.31
N ASN A 132 12.83 -23.94 -10.06
CA ASN A 132 11.48 -24.40 -10.35
C ASN A 132 11.38 -24.82 -11.83
#